data_04fd215674cc99ade7d1ad2ff92df6ad
#
_entry.id   04fd215674cc99ade7d1ad2ff92df6ad
#
_cell.length_a   1.000
_cell.length_b   1.000
_cell.length_c   1.000
_cell.angle_alpha   90.00
_cell.angle_beta   90.00
_cell.angle_gamma   90.00
#
_symmetry.space_group_name_H-M   'P 1'
#
loop_
_entity.id
_entity.type
_entity.pdbx_description
1 polymer ?
#
loop_
_entity_poly.entity_id
_entity_poly.type
_entity_poly.pdbx_seq_one_letter_code
_entity_poly.pdbx_strand_id
1 'polypeptide(L)'
;MWPRLSIIAGLLAGVAVAVLVLGGILAFAPEPGSAATPVPVPSVSVPILSPSPARVSPSPSVSGSGGSPTAAASGSGSAGLFHIGEPAPALAVPQVGGGTIDLANLRGKPVWVNFMGTYCPPCLDEFPLMNGFAARYADDGLVVLAIDVKEEEGAVAAFAESLSATFPIGLDSDGSAQTRWGALALPVHFWIDKDGIIRDGALGGIGPDIMARGLSAIMPGVDVTP
;
A
#
# COMPACT_ATOMS: atom_id res chain seq x y z
N MET A 1 -60.89 -7.53 -30.52
CA MET A 1 -60.06 -8.77 -30.51
C MET A 1 -58.62 -8.54 -30.94
N TRP A 2 -58.00 -7.43 -30.59
CA TRP A 2 -56.66 -7.02 -31.12
C TRP A 2 -55.47 -6.93 -30.13
N PRO A 3 -55.60 -7.17 -28.83
CA PRO A 3 -54.41 -7.02 -27.94
C PRO A 3 -53.46 -8.23 -27.96
N ARG A 4 -53.90 -9.42 -28.41
CA ARG A 4 -53.04 -10.63 -28.34
C ARG A 4 -51.95 -10.68 -29.43
N LEU A 5 -52.17 -10.01 -30.56
CA LEU A 5 -51.21 -10.00 -31.68
C LEU A 5 -49.99 -9.13 -31.37
N SER A 6 -50.17 -8.02 -30.65
CA SER A 6 -49.09 -7.12 -30.25
C SER A 6 -48.15 -7.74 -29.22
N ILE A 7 -48.68 -8.57 -28.30
CA ILE A 7 -47.89 -9.28 -27.30
C ILE A 7 -47.01 -10.36 -27.95
N ILE A 8 -47.57 -11.08 -28.92
CA ILE A 8 -46.83 -12.14 -29.65
C ILE A 8 -45.73 -11.52 -30.52
N ALA A 9 -45.98 -10.38 -31.18
CA ALA A 9 -44.94 -9.67 -31.95
C ALA A 9 -43.79 -9.15 -31.10
N GLY A 10 -44.07 -8.61 -29.88
CA GLY A 10 -43.07 -8.17 -28.94
C GLY A 10 -42.22 -9.32 -28.41
N LEU A 11 -42.81 -10.46 -28.14
CA LEU A 11 -42.11 -11.64 -27.62
C LEU A 11 -41.19 -12.27 -28.69
N LEU A 12 -41.62 -12.31 -29.94
CA LEU A 12 -40.77 -12.78 -31.06
C LEU A 12 -39.60 -11.84 -31.35
N ALA A 13 -39.80 -10.52 -31.27
CA ALA A 13 -38.74 -9.55 -31.43
C ALA A 13 -37.71 -9.65 -30.30
N GLY A 14 -38.15 -9.84 -29.05
CA GLY A 14 -37.28 -10.03 -27.90
C GLY A 14 -36.41 -11.29 -28.01
N VAL A 15 -36.97 -12.41 -28.45
CA VAL A 15 -36.23 -13.67 -28.66
C VAL A 15 -35.22 -13.52 -29.80
N ALA A 16 -35.55 -12.83 -30.88
CA ALA A 16 -34.61 -12.62 -31.99
C ALA A 16 -33.37 -11.78 -31.56
N VAL A 17 -33.57 -10.74 -30.76
CA VAL A 17 -32.48 -9.93 -30.22
C VAL A 17 -31.60 -10.75 -29.26
N ALA A 18 -32.21 -11.54 -28.40
CA ALA A 18 -31.46 -12.40 -27.45
C ALA A 18 -30.59 -13.43 -28.19
N VAL A 19 -31.08 -14.05 -29.25
CA VAL A 19 -30.36 -15.02 -30.07
C VAL A 19 -29.19 -14.35 -30.81
N LEU A 20 -29.35 -13.12 -31.33
CA LEU A 20 -28.31 -12.38 -32.00
C LEU A 20 -27.18 -11.95 -31.02
N VAL A 21 -27.54 -11.53 -29.80
CA VAL A 21 -26.56 -11.16 -28.77
C VAL A 21 -25.80 -12.40 -28.32
N LEU A 22 -26.47 -13.50 -28.07
CA LEU A 22 -25.84 -14.75 -27.64
C LEU A 22 -24.92 -15.33 -28.72
N GLY A 23 -25.38 -15.28 -30.00
CA GLY A 23 -24.55 -15.67 -31.15
C GLY A 23 -23.32 -14.82 -31.36
N GLY A 24 -23.43 -13.51 -31.12
CA GLY A 24 -22.29 -12.58 -31.16
C GLY A 24 -21.23 -12.88 -30.10
N ILE A 25 -21.63 -13.19 -28.87
CA ILE A 25 -20.73 -13.54 -27.77
C ILE A 25 -19.96 -14.85 -28.07
N LEU A 26 -20.66 -15.84 -28.65
CA LEU A 26 -20.01 -17.13 -29.02
C LEU A 26 -19.06 -17.02 -30.21
N ALA A 27 -19.31 -16.07 -31.13
CA ALA A 27 -18.44 -15.86 -32.29
C ALA A 27 -17.15 -15.09 -31.98
N PHE A 28 -17.12 -14.34 -30.87
CA PHE A 28 -15.96 -13.59 -30.39
C PHE A 28 -15.29 -14.20 -29.15
N ALA A 29 -15.63 -15.40 -28.76
CA ALA A 29 -14.91 -16.10 -27.69
C ALA A 29 -13.47 -16.33 -28.14
N PRO A 30 -12.44 -15.84 -27.42
CA PRO A 30 -11.06 -16.12 -27.77
C PRO A 30 -10.84 -17.64 -27.68
N GLU A 31 -10.19 -18.21 -28.69
CA GLU A 31 -9.78 -19.61 -28.70
C GLU A 31 -8.95 -19.90 -27.43
N PRO A 32 -9.15 -21.05 -26.75
CA PRO A 32 -8.30 -21.44 -25.63
C PRO A 32 -6.87 -21.60 -26.17
N GLY A 33 -6.01 -20.66 -25.73
CA GLY A 33 -4.65 -20.50 -26.21
C GLY A 33 -3.91 -21.84 -26.19
N SER A 34 -3.31 -22.16 -27.32
CA SER A 34 -2.37 -23.26 -27.55
C SER A 34 -1.34 -23.24 -26.41
N ALA A 35 -1.21 -24.32 -25.68
CA ALA A 35 -0.25 -24.49 -24.61
C ALA A 35 1.15 -24.12 -25.12
N ALA A 36 1.73 -23.07 -24.55
CA ALA A 36 3.10 -22.68 -24.82
C ALA A 36 4.01 -23.85 -24.44
N THR A 37 4.75 -24.37 -25.41
CA THR A 37 5.82 -25.34 -25.21
C THR A 37 6.83 -24.76 -24.20
N PRO A 38 7.19 -25.48 -23.14
CA PRO A 38 8.17 -24.99 -22.17
C PRO A 38 9.53 -24.81 -22.87
N VAL A 39 10.04 -23.61 -22.86
CA VAL A 39 11.39 -23.29 -23.31
C VAL A 39 12.38 -23.95 -22.34
N PRO A 40 13.35 -24.76 -22.79
CA PRO A 40 14.33 -25.35 -21.90
C PRO A 40 15.20 -24.26 -21.28
N VAL A 41 15.12 -24.09 -19.97
CA VAL A 41 16.02 -23.23 -19.19
C VAL A 41 17.41 -23.87 -19.16
N PRO A 42 18.48 -23.18 -19.57
CA PRO A 42 19.83 -23.70 -19.44
C PRO A 42 20.17 -23.84 -17.95
N SER A 43 20.51 -25.04 -17.53
CA SER A 43 21.04 -25.31 -16.18
C SER A 43 22.42 -24.64 -16.04
N VAL A 44 22.45 -23.50 -15.38
CA VAL A 44 23.70 -22.88 -14.96
C VAL A 44 24.15 -23.55 -13.66
N SER A 45 25.15 -24.43 -13.76
CA SER A 45 25.83 -24.98 -12.60
C SER A 45 26.73 -23.91 -12.00
N VAL A 46 26.32 -23.34 -10.86
CA VAL A 46 27.17 -22.44 -10.09
C VAL A 46 28.12 -23.29 -9.23
N PRO A 47 29.45 -23.15 -9.34
CA PRO A 47 30.36 -23.86 -8.47
C PRO A 47 30.21 -23.35 -7.03
N ILE A 48 29.91 -24.27 -6.11
CA ILE A 48 29.88 -24.00 -4.68
C ILE A 48 31.34 -23.84 -4.22
N LEU A 49 31.79 -22.62 -4.00
CA LEU A 49 33.03 -22.33 -3.29
C LEU A 49 32.81 -22.60 -1.80
N SER A 50 33.35 -23.70 -1.30
CA SER A 50 33.42 -23.98 0.14
C SER A 50 34.24 -22.90 0.84
N PRO A 51 33.69 -22.28 1.92
CA PRO A 51 34.49 -21.39 2.75
C PRO A 51 35.49 -22.20 3.58
N SER A 52 36.78 -21.90 3.40
CA SER A 52 37.88 -22.39 4.24
C SER A 52 37.75 -21.78 5.64
N PRO A 53 37.94 -22.56 6.72
CA PRO A 53 37.85 -22.01 8.07
C PRO A 53 39.04 -21.12 8.40
N ALA A 54 38.79 -19.83 8.54
CA ALA A 54 39.77 -18.89 9.09
C ALA A 54 39.94 -19.14 10.58
N ARG A 55 41.20 -19.41 10.96
CA ARG A 55 41.67 -19.63 12.31
C ARG A 55 41.53 -18.35 13.13
N VAL A 56 40.67 -18.35 14.17
CA VAL A 56 40.52 -17.24 15.12
C VAL A 56 41.58 -17.39 16.22
N SER A 57 42.51 -16.45 16.30
CA SER A 57 43.42 -16.31 17.43
C SER A 57 42.71 -15.62 18.61
N PRO A 58 42.93 -16.07 19.86
CA PRO A 58 42.32 -15.43 21.02
C PRO A 58 43.10 -14.18 21.41
N SER A 59 42.42 -13.09 21.65
CA SER A 59 42.92 -11.83 22.21
C SER A 59 42.42 -11.62 23.64
N PRO A 60 43.14 -10.88 24.49
CA PRO A 60 43.16 -11.09 25.92
C PRO A 60 41.97 -10.44 26.66
N SER A 61 41.65 -11.09 27.78
CA SER A 61 40.73 -10.64 28.81
C SER A 61 41.13 -9.30 29.42
N VAL A 62 40.21 -8.33 29.43
CA VAL A 62 40.26 -7.18 30.32
C VAL A 62 39.12 -7.30 31.33
N SER A 63 39.51 -7.58 32.57
CA SER A 63 38.62 -7.48 33.72
C SER A 63 38.41 -6.00 34.05
N GLY A 64 37.14 -5.56 34.00
CA GLY A 64 36.70 -4.25 34.45
C GLY A 64 35.40 -4.39 35.22
N SER A 65 35.52 -4.09 36.50
CA SER A 65 34.53 -4.22 37.58
C SER A 65 33.39 -3.21 37.45
N GLY A 66 32.16 -3.65 37.73
CA GLY A 66 31.16 -2.91 38.50
C GLY A 66 30.38 -1.79 37.81
N GLY A 67 29.09 -2.05 37.61
CA GLY A 67 28.09 -1.02 37.32
C GLY A 67 26.86 -1.61 36.66
N SER A 68 25.89 -2.04 37.45
CA SER A 68 24.52 -2.26 36.92
C SER A 68 23.94 -0.92 36.47
N PRO A 69 23.57 -0.76 35.20
CA PRO A 69 22.53 0.20 34.87
C PRO A 69 21.21 -0.54 34.63
N THR A 70 20.25 -0.07 35.37
CA THR A 70 18.82 -0.22 35.24
C THR A 70 18.39 -0.31 33.78
N ALA A 71 17.62 -1.36 33.49
CA ALA A 71 16.95 -1.57 32.22
C ALA A 71 15.96 -0.43 31.94
N ALA A 72 16.30 0.44 31.02
CA ALA A 72 15.38 1.38 30.37
C ALA A 72 16.01 1.87 29.06
N ALA A 73 15.97 1.08 28.02
CA ALA A 73 16.21 1.53 26.66
C ALA A 73 15.71 0.50 25.63
N SER A 74 14.40 0.26 25.60
CA SER A 74 13.76 -0.41 24.49
C SER A 74 12.90 0.62 23.77
N GLY A 75 13.47 1.40 22.87
CA GLY A 75 12.73 2.41 22.13
C GLY A 75 13.51 3.27 21.14
N SER A 76 14.83 3.30 21.24
CA SER A 76 15.59 4.30 20.45
C SER A 76 15.90 3.94 19.00
N GLY A 77 15.69 2.69 18.56
CA GLY A 77 16.04 2.26 17.21
C GLY A 77 15.03 2.69 16.14
N SER A 78 13.75 2.70 16.48
CA SER A 78 12.67 3.02 15.53
C SER A 78 12.43 4.53 15.39
N ALA A 79 12.65 5.30 16.43
CA ALA A 79 12.38 6.73 16.43
C ALA A 79 13.20 7.49 15.37
N GLY A 80 14.47 7.13 15.18
CA GLY A 80 15.33 7.75 14.17
C GLY A 80 14.96 7.42 12.72
N LEU A 81 14.41 6.23 12.47
CA LEU A 81 14.02 5.80 11.11
C LEU A 81 12.79 6.56 10.60
N PHE A 82 11.84 6.87 11.49
CA PHE A 82 10.55 7.46 11.11
C PHE A 82 10.45 8.95 11.49
N HIS A 83 11.50 9.58 11.96
CA HIS A 83 11.48 10.99 12.40
C HIS A 83 10.40 11.27 13.47
N ILE A 84 10.18 10.32 14.39
CA ILE A 84 9.16 10.45 15.44
C ILE A 84 9.42 11.69 16.31
N GLY A 85 8.40 12.53 16.46
CA GLY A 85 8.47 13.80 17.19
C GLY A 85 8.93 14.99 16.34
N GLU A 86 9.30 14.76 15.08
CA GLU A 86 9.71 15.81 14.15
C GLU A 86 8.55 16.24 13.23
N PRO A 87 8.59 17.46 12.67
CA PRO A 87 7.68 17.84 11.62
C PRO A 87 7.80 16.92 10.40
N ALA A 88 6.66 16.48 9.86
CA ALA A 88 6.64 15.68 8.65
C ALA A 88 7.33 16.43 7.51
N PRO A 89 8.18 15.74 6.71
CA PRO A 89 8.78 16.34 5.53
C PRO A 89 7.73 16.86 4.54
N ALA A 90 8.09 17.85 3.73
CA ALA A 90 7.19 18.36 2.71
C ALA A 90 6.78 17.24 1.74
N LEU A 91 5.48 17.19 1.43
CA LEU A 91 4.89 16.28 0.46
C LEU A 91 3.94 17.09 -0.42
N ALA A 92 4.29 17.20 -1.69
CA ALA A 92 3.43 17.77 -2.72
C ALA A 92 3.65 16.94 -3.99
N VAL A 93 2.65 16.15 -4.39
CA VAL A 93 2.74 15.23 -5.52
C VAL A 93 1.45 15.27 -6.35
N PRO A 94 1.49 14.99 -7.66
CA PRO A 94 0.30 14.78 -8.47
C PRO A 94 -0.57 13.68 -7.87
N GLN A 95 -1.89 13.78 -8.06
CA GLN A 95 -2.86 12.78 -7.62
C GLN A 95 -3.40 12.00 -8.82
N VAL A 96 -3.58 10.70 -8.66
CA VAL A 96 -4.27 9.86 -9.64
C VAL A 96 -5.66 10.43 -9.94
N GLY A 97 -5.99 10.56 -11.21
CA GLY A 97 -7.24 11.16 -11.65
C GLY A 97 -7.25 12.69 -11.65
N GLY A 98 -6.12 13.32 -11.37
CA GLY A 98 -5.91 14.76 -11.44
C GLY A 98 -5.88 15.48 -10.10
N GLY A 99 -5.29 16.66 -10.10
CA GLY A 99 -5.07 17.46 -8.90
C GLY A 99 -3.70 17.23 -8.26
N THR A 100 -3.56 17.65 -7.01
CA THR A 100 -2.31 17.57 -6.24
C THR A 100 -2.63 17.23 -4.79
N ILE A 101 -1.93 16.26 -4.24
CA ILE A 101 -1.88 16.02 -2.80
C ILE A 101 -0.78 16.92 -2.25
N ASP A 102 -1.14 17.82 -1.35
CA ASP A 102 -0.20 18.68 -0.63
C ASP A 102 -0.48 18.58 0.87
N LEU A 103 0.46 18.01 1.60
CA LEU A 103 0.35 17.80 3.04
C LEU A 103 0.20 19.14 3.81
N ALA A 104 0.71 20.24 3.27
CA ALA A 104 0.57 21.55 3.90
C ALA A 104 -0.91 21.99 4.01
N ASN A 105 -1.75 21.57 3.06
CA ASN A 105 -3.19 21.86 3.05
C ASN A 105 -4.00 20.96 4.03
N LEU A 106 -3.36 20.00 4.68
CA LEU A 106 -3.99 19.07 5.61
C LEU A 106 -3.70 19.40 7.08
N ARG A 107 -3.06 20.53 7.35
CA ARG A 107 -2.87 21.00 8.73
C ARG A 107 -4.21 21.09 9.48
N GLY A 108 -4.20 20.70 10.74
CA GLY A 108 -5.41 20.61 11.57
C GLY A 108 -6.12 19.26 11.50
N LYS A 109 -5.67 18.34 10.64
CA LYS A 109 -6.23 16.99 10.52
C LYS A 109 -5.20 15.94 10.89
N PRO A 110 -5.61 14.81 11.49
CA PRO A 110 -4.78 13.63 11.58
C PRO A 110 -4.61 13.02 10.19
N VAL A 111 -3.36 12.70 9.82
CA VAL A 111 -3.03 12.17 8.49
C VAL A 111 -2.25 10.87 8.62
N TRP A 112 -2.65 9.85 7.89
CA TRP A 112 -1.90 8.61 7.71
C TRP A 112 -1.35 8.55 6.29
N VAL A 113 -0.03 8.62 6.14
CA VAL A 113 0.67 8.50 4.86
C VAL A 113 1.25 7.10 4.75
N ASN A 114 0.97 6.43 3.63
CA ASN A 114 1.53 5.13 3.27
C ASN A 114 2.29 5.25 1.95
N PHE A 115 3.59 4.92 1.93
CA PHE A 115 4.35 4.75 0.70
C PHE A 115 4.21 3.31 0.23
N MET A 116 3.84 3.12 -1.03
CA MET A 116 3.51 1.82 -1.60
C MET A 116 3.97 1.67 -3.06
N GLY A 117 3.78 0.49 -3.62
CA GLY A 117 3.89 0.20 -5.05
C GLY A 117 2.87 -0.86 -5.45
N THR A 118 2.39 -0.82 -6.69
CA THR A 118 1.38 -1.77 -7.17
C THR A 118 1.91 -3.21 -7.26
N TYR A 119 3.22 -3.37 -7.39
CA TYR A 119 3.95 -4.64 -7.44
C TYR A 119 4.31 -5.22 -6.07
N CYS A 120 3.94 -4.54 -4.99
CA CYS A 120 4.31 -4.89 -3.62
C CYS A 120 3.22 -5.78 -2.98
N PRO A 121 3.42 -7.11 -2.79
CA PRO A 121 2.37 -7.97 -2.27
C PRO A 121 1.81 -7.56 -0.91
N PRO A 122 2.61 -7.20 0.12
CA PRO A 122 2.05 -6.74 1.38
C PRO A 122 1.26 -5.43 1.25
N CYS A 123 1.59 -4.56 0.26
CA CYS A 123 0.81 -3.37 0.01
C CYS A 123 -0.61 -3.70 -0.50
N LEU A 124 -0.74 -4.75 -1.34
CA LEU A 124 -2.04 -5.23 -1.81
C LEU A 124 -2.89 -5.78 -0.64
N ASP A 125 -2.26 -6.56 0.24
CA ASP A 125 -2.95 -7.19 1.38
C ASP A 125 -3.49 -6.17 2.38
N GLU A 126 -2.79 -5.05 2.55
CA GLU A 126 -3.16 -3.97 3.50
C GLU A 126 -4.24 -3.03 2.97
N PHE A 127 -4.32 -2.84 1.66
CA PHE A 127 -5.16 -1.82 1.06
C PHE A 127 -6.65 -1.91 1.44
N PRO A 128 -7.28 -3.11 1.48
CA PRO A 128 -8.65 -3.25 1.97
C PRO A 128 -8.83 -2.85 3.44
N LEU A 129 -7.82 -3.11 4.27
CA LEU A 129 -7.84 -2.69 5.68
C LEU A 129 -7.75 -1.17 5.78
N MET A 130 -6.88 -0.53 5.00
CA MET A 130 -6.75 0.92 4.94
C MET A 130 -8.05 1.59 4.47
N ASN A 131 -8.74 1.02 3.45
CA ASN A 131 -10.08 1.46 3.04
C ASN A 131 -11.07 1.41 4.22
N GLY A 132 -11.04 0.33 5.00
CA GLY A 132 -11.90 0.16 6.17
C GLY A 132 -11.65 1.22 7.24
N PHE A 133 -10.40 1.49 7.58
CA PHE A 133 -10.02 2.53 8.53
C PHE A 133 -10.35 3.93 8.01
N ALA A 134 -10.06 4.23 6.74
CA ALA A 134 -10.39 5.51 6.12
C ALA A 134 -11.88 5.82 6.20
N ALA A 135 -12.73 4.83 5.88
CA ALA A 135 -14.19 4.99 5.95
C ALA A 135 -14.70 5.12 7.39
N ARG A 136 -14.15 4.31 8.33
CA ARG A 136 -14.60 4.28 9.73
C ARG A 136 -14.33 5.60 10.46
N TYR A 137 -13.19 6.23 10.21
CA TYR A 137 -12.75 7.43 10.93
C TYR A 137 -12.81 8.71 10.10
N ALA A 138 -13.54 8.71 8.96
CA ALA A 138 -13.73 9.89 8.12
C ALA A 138 -14.40 11.04 8.87
N ASP A 139 -15.43 10.74 9.67
CA ASP A 139 -16.16 11.74 10.46
C ASP A 139 -15.34 12.29 11.64
N ASP A 140 -14.33 11.55 12.09
CA ASP A 140 -13.32 11.99 13.07
C ASP A 140 -12.21 12.84 12.43
N GLY A 141 -12.29 13.07 11.12
CA GLY A 141 -11.41 13.92 10.35
C GLY A 141 -10.13 13.25 9.86
N LEU A 142 -10.02 11.92 10.00
CA LEU A 142 -8.86 11.17 9.47
C LEU A 142 -8.73 11.36 7.95
N VAL A 143 -7.51 11.66 7.52
CA VAL A 143 -7.11 11.63 6.11
C VAL A 143 -6.11 10.50 5.90
N VAL A 144 -6.45 9.55 5.03
CA VAL A 144 -5.53 8.49 4.59
C VAL A 144 -5.01 8.86 3.20
N LEU A 145 -3.70 8.73 2.99
CA LEU A 145 -3.03 8.99 1.72
C LEU A 145 -2.13 7.79 1.39
N ALA A 146 -2.25 7.25 0.18
CA ALA A 146 -1.22 6.38 -0.37
C ALA A 146 -0.33 7.19 -1.33
N ILE A 147 0.97 6.92 -1.32
CA ILE A 147 1.95 7.53 -2.23
C ILE A 147 2.61 6.40 -3.00
N ASP A 148 2.25 6.29 -4.25
CA ASP A 148 2.88 5.32 -5.15
C ASP A 148 4.27 5.81 -5.58
N VAL A 149 5.22 4.87 -5.63
CA VAL A 149 6.63 5.18 -5.83
C VAL A 149 7.12 4.65 -7.17
N LYS A 150 7.47 5.57 -8.06
CA LYS A 150 8.18 5.30 -9.33
C LYS A 150 7.38 4.49 -10.35
N GLU A 151 6.07 4.61 -10.34
CA GLU A 151 5.21 3.98 -11.34
C GLU A 151 4.46 5.02 -12.17
N GLU A 152 3.97 4.59 -13.32
CA GLU A 152 3.18 5.41 -14.22
C GLU A 152 1.72 5.47 -13.76
N GLU A 153 1.07 6.63 -13.94
CA GLU A 153 -0.30 6.88 -13.47
C GLU A 153 -1.28 5.80 -13.92
N GLY A 154 -1.16 5.29 -15.17
CA GLY A 154 -2.07 4.28 -15.70
C GLY A 154 -2.06 2.97 -14.91
N ALA A 155 -0.88 2.52 -14.45
CA ALA A 155 -0.75 1.32 -13.61
C ALA A 155 -1.38 1.55 -12.23
N VAL A 156 -1.10 2.70 -11.63
CA VAL A 156 -1.61 3.06 -10.31
C VAL A 156 -3.13 3.28 -10.33
N ALA A 157 -3.67 3.87 -11.40
CA ALA A 157 -5.11 4.03 -11.58
C ALA A 157 -5.84 2.68 -11.69
N ALA A 158 -5.30 1.74 -12.49
CA ALA A 158 -5.85 0.39 -12.60
C ALA A 158 -5.79 -0.37 -11.27
N PHE A 159 -4.71 -0.21 -10.51
CA PHE A 159 -4.58 -0.74 -9.16
C PHE A 159 -5.64 -0.16 -8.22
N ALA A 160 -5.80 1.16 -8.19
CA ALA A 160 -6.80 1.84 -7.38
C ALA A 160 -8.22 1.36 -7.66
N GLU A 161 -8.56 1.18 -8.94
CA GLU A 161 -9.85 0.63 -9.37
C GLU A 161 -10.04 -0.81 -8.89
N SER A 162 -9.02 -1.67 -9.09
CA SER A 162 -9.08 -3.09 -8.72
C SER A 162 -9.31 -3.33 -7.23
N LEU A 163 -8.79 -2.45 -6.37
CA LEU A 163 -8.92 -2.51 -4.91
C LEU A 163 -10.01 -1.58 -4.36
N SER A 164 -10.78 -0.93 -5.24
CA SER A 164 -11.83 0.01 -4.86
C SER A 164 -11.32 1.08 -3.88
N ALA A 165 -10.23 1.75 -4.24
CA ALA A 165 -9.61 2.77 -3.42
C ALA A 165 -10.60 3.86 -3.00
N THR A 166 -10.69 4.15 -1.71
CA THR A 166 -11.61 5.15 -1.14
C THR A 166 -10.89 6.42 -0.68
N PHE A 167 -9.56 6.44 -0.78
CA PHE A 167 -8.71 7.56 -0.37
C PHE A 167 -7.77 7.98 -1.52
N PRO A 168 -7.23 9.21 -1.51
CA PRO A 168 -6.34 9.71 -2.55
C PRO A 168 -5.05 8.92 -2.66
N ILE A 169 -4.60 8.70 -3.91
CA ILE A 169 -3.29 8.12 -4.22
C ILE A 169 -2.45 9.18 -4.95
N GLY A 170 -1.30 9.50 -4.38
CA GLY A 170 -0.31 10.40 -4.97
C GLY A 170 0.72 9.65 -5.79
N LEU A 171 1.33 10.34 -6.75
CA LEU A 171 2.34 9.80 -7.67
C LEU A 171 3.70 10.43 -7.38
N ASP A 172 4.60 9.69 -6.76
CA ASP A 172 6.00 10.04 -6.56
C ASP A 172 6.86 9.42 -7.68
N SER A 173 6.58 9.81 -8.94
CA SER A 173 7.13 9.16 -10.13
C SER A 173 8.66 9.24 -10.22
N ASP A 174 9.29 10.24 -9.61
CA ASP A 174 10.75 10.38 -9.56
C ASP A 174 11.38 9.81 -8.28
N GLY A 175 10.58 9.42 -7.27
CA GLY A 175 11.02 8.91 -5.99
C GLY A 175 11.62 9.98 -5.07
N SER A 176 11.38 11.25 -5.35
CA SER A 176 11.91 12.37 -4.55
C SER A 176 11.26 12.47 -3.19
N ALA A 177 9.95 12.24 -3.09
CA ALA A 177 9.23 12.19 -1.84
C ALA A 177 9.65 10.97 -1.02
N GLN A 178 9.73 9.79 -1.63
CA GLN A 178 10.26 8.58 -1.01
C GLN A 178 11.62 8.82 -0.34
N THR A 179 12.54 9.43 -1.09
CA THR A 179 13.88 9.72 -0.61
C THR A 179 13.87 10.71 0.57
N ARG A 180 13.08 11.78 0.45
CA ARG A 180 12.97 12.82 1.49
C ARG A 180 12.38 12.29 2.79
N TRP A 181 11.46 11.34 2.70
CA TRP A 181 10.80 10.72 3.85
C TRP A 181 11.58 9.53 4.43
N GLY A 182 12.67 9.13 3.80
CA GLY A 182 13.43 7.94 4.21
C GLY A 182 12.66 6.62 4.00
N ALA A 183 11.65 6.60 3.13
CA ALA A 183 10.83 5.43 2.83
C ALA A 183 11.54 4.46 1.87
N LEU A 184 12.70 3.91 2.30
CA LEU A 184 13.61 3.14 1.45
C LEU A 184 13.12 1.71 1.12
N ALA A 185 12.07 1.24 1.77
CA ALA A 185 11.42 -0.05 1.50
C ALA A 185 9.89 0.16 1.49
N LEU A 186 9.14 -0.81 0.96
CA LEU A 186 7.68 -0.71 0.84
C LEU A 186 7.00 -1.92 1.49
N PRO A 187 5.83 -1.73 2.11
CA PRO A 187 5.22 -0.44 2.46
C PRO A 187 5.89 0.25 3.65
N VAL A 188 5.76 1.58 3.73
CA VAL A 188 6.13 2.35 4.92
C VAL A 188 4.98 3.26 5.30
N HIS A 189 4.68 3.30 6.59
CA HIS A 189 3.58 4.08 7.15
C HIS A 189 4.09 5.16 8.07
N PHE A 190 3.46 6.34 8.01
CA PHE A 190 3.70 7.46 8.89
C PHE A 190 2.36 7.99 9.41
N TRP A 191 2.22 8.12 10.72
CA TRP A 191 1.07 8.71 11.37
C TRP A 191 1.42 10.10 11.88
N ILE A 192 0.69 11.11 11.37
CA ILE A 192 0.98 12.53 11.55
C ILE A 192 -0.20 13.16 12.26
N ASP A 193 0.06 13.88 13.34
CA ASP A 193 -1.00 14.56 14.08
C ASP A 193 -1.45 15.87 13.40
N LYS A 194 -2.48 16.50 13.96
CA LYS A 194 -3.04 17.77 13.48
C LYS A 194 -2.04 18.91 13.41
N ASP A 195 -0.96 18.86 14.22
CA ASP A 195 0.09 19.86 14.23
C ASP A 195 1.18 19.54 13.18
N GLY A 196 1.01 18.44 12.43
CA GLY A 196 1.91 17.99 11.38
C GLY A 196 3.18 17.33 11.90
N ILE A 197 3.15 16.80 13.11
CA ILE A 197 4.25 16.08 13.74
C ILE A 197 4.05 14.57 13.55
N ILE A 198 5.08 13.86 13.15
CA ILE A 198 5.04 12.39 13.05
C ILE A 198 5.00 11.81 14.46
N ARG A 199 4.01 11.00 14.77
CA ARG A 199 3.80 10.40 16.09
C ARG A 199 4.09 8.90 16.14
N ASP A 200 3.94 8.21 15.01
CA ASP A 200 4.27 6.79 14.90
C ASP A 200 4.68 6.47 13.45
N GLY A 201 5.35 5.33 13.27
CA GLY A 201 5.74 4.81 11.97
C GLY A 201 5.83 3.29 11.99
N ALA A 202 5.67 2.67 10.82
CA ALA A 202 5.84 1.23 10.63
C ALA A 202 6.46 0.93 9.27
N LEU A 203 7.26 -0.13 9.22
CA LEU A 203 7.91 -0.62 8.01
C LEU A 203 7.44 -2.04 7.72
N GLY A 204 7.16 -2.32 6.45
CA GLY A 204 6.68 -3.62 5.98
C GLY A 204 5.19 -3.78 6.20
N GLY A 205 4.66 -4.95 5.79
CA GLY A 205 3.25 -5.30 5.93
C GLY A 205 2.78 -5.29 7.37
N ILE A 206 1.68 -4.59 7.65
CA ILE A 206 1.12 -4.43 9.00
C ILE A 206 -0.33 -4.90 9.06
N GLY A 207 -0.71 -5.43 10.21
CA GLY A 207 -2.10 -5.82 10.47
C GLY A 207 -2.91 -4.70 11.15
N PRO A 208 -4.21 -4.98 11.38
CA PRO A 208 -5.14 -3.98 11.92
C PRO A 208 -4.75 -3.47 13.31
N ASP A 209 -4.10 -4.28 14.15
CA ASP A 209 -3.64 -3.86 15.48
C ASP A 209 -2.59 -2.74 15.40
N ILE A 210 -1.64 -2.85 14.45
CA ILE A 210 -0.60 -1.84 14.25
C ILE A 210 -1.21 -0.58 13.63
N MET A 211 -2.15 -0.73 12.69
CA MET A 211 -2.89 0.39 12.11
C MET A 211 -3.66 1.16 13.18
N ALA A 212 -4.41 0.45 14.04
CA ALA A 212 -5.16 1.04 15.15
C ALA A 212 -4.24 1.76 16.14
N ARG A 213 -3.09 1.15 16.49
CA ARG A 213 -2.10 1.78 17.38
C ARG A 213 -1.60 3.12 16.80
N GLY A 214 -1.21 3.12 15.53
CA GLY A 214 -0.73 4.33 14.86
C GLY A 214 -1.80 5.43 14.78
N LEU A 215 -3.05 5.08 14.50
CA LEU A 215 -4.17 6.01 14.51
C LEU A 215 -4.45 6.56 15.91
N SER A 216 -4.39 5.72 16.95
CA SER A 216 -4.55 6.17 18.35
C SER A 216 -3.51 7.22 18.74
N ALA A 217 -2.29 7.13 18.17
CA ALA A 217 -1.22 8.10 18.43
C ALA A 217 -1.52 9.52 17.87
N ILE A 218 -2.36 9.61 16.84
CA ILE A 218 -2.66 10.88 16.15
C ILE A 218 -4.10 11.38 16.36
N MET A 219 -4.95 10.56 16.94
CA MET A 219 -6.38 10.85 17.18
C MET A 219 -6.73 10.76 18.66
N PRO A 220 -6.15 11.64 19.51
CA PRO A 220 -6.40 11.59 20.95
C PRO A 220 -7.88 11.85 21.25
N GLY A 221 -8.48 10.97 22.05
CA GLY A 221 -9.90 11.05 22.43
C GLY A 221 -10.86 10.27 21.52
N VAL A 222 -10.37 9.69 20.44
CA VAL A 222 -11.11 8.74 19.59
C VAL A 222 -10.79 7.31 20.04
N ASP A 223 -11.81 6.49 20.21
CA ASP A 223 -11.64 5.06 20.51
C ASP A 223 -11.33 4.31 19.22
N VAL A 224 -10.03 4.10 18.96
CA VAL A 224 -9.57 3.43 17.75
C VAL A 224 -9.44 1.93 18.01
N THR A 225 -10.19 1.14 17.26
CA THR A 225 -10.17 -0.34 17.33
C THR A 225 -9.70 -0.96 16.03
N PRO A 226 -9.03 -2.12 16.07
CA PRO A 226 -8.63 -2.92 14.90
C PRO A 226 -9.79 -3.32 13.99
#